data_9ea22379cd50ee3332ad71c9bca300f8
#
_entry.id   9ea22379cd50ee3332ad71c9bca300f8
#
_cell.length_a   1.000
_cell.length_b   1.000
_cell.length_c   1.000
_cell.angle_alpha   90.00
_cell.angle_beta   90.00
_cell.angle_gamma   90.00
#
_symmetry.space_group_name_H-M   'P 1'
#
loop_
_entity.id
_entity.type
_entity.pdbx_description
1 polymer ?
#
loop_
_entity_poly.entity_id
_entity_poly.type
_entity_poly.pdbx_seq_one_letter_code
_entity_poly.pdbx_strand_id
1 'polypeptide(L)'
;MTEDDIIQFDIADPLAKHRRHFELPADTIYLNGNSLGPLSTASKQRVKEVVESQWGNDLISSWNKHQWIDLPVTVGEKVAPLIGAAPGQVLCCDSVSVNLFKLLAAALTGRRSERVVILSQRDNFPSDLYIADGL
;
A
#
# COMPACT_ATOMS: atom_id res chain seq x y z
N MET A 1 -35.27 8.82 -3.55
CA MET A 1 -34.08 9.55 -4.02
C MET A 1 -34.25 9.72 -5.52
N THR A 2 -34.40 10.94 -5.96
CA THR A 2 -34.58 11.32 -7.38
C THR A 2 -33.23 11.60 -8.02
N GLU A 3 -33.18 11.75 -9.33
CA GLU A 3 -31.96 12.17 -10.04
C GLU A 3 -31.48 13.55 -9.57
N ASP A 4 -32.43 14.47 -9.34
CA ASP A 4 -32.11 15.80 -8.81
C ASP A 4 -31.46 15.74 -7.42
N ASP A 5 -31.89 14.82 -6.55
CA ASP A 5 -31.26 14.62 -5.23
C ASP A 5 -29.80 14.20 -5.38
N ILE A 6 -29.49 13.31 -6.34
CA ILE A 6 -28.13 12.83 -6.60
C ILE A 6 -27.25 13.97 -7.12
N ILE A 7 -27.77 14.77 -8.06
CA ILE A 7 -27.06 15.95 -8.59
C ILE A 7 -26.72 16.94 -7.47
N GLN A 8 -27.66 17.15 -6.55
CA GLN A 8 -27.39 18.04 -5.39
C GLN A 8 -26.33 17.48 -4.45
N PHE A 9 -26.28 16.16 -4.23
CA PHE A 9 -25.21 15.54 -3.47
C PHE A 9 -23.84 15.72 -4.14
N ASP A 10 -23.75 15.55 -5.47
CA ASP A 10 -22.51 15.73 -6.23
C ASP A 10 -22.03 17.20 -6.16
N ILE A 11 -22.95 18.16 -6.25
CA ILE A 11 -22.63 19.61 -6.12
C ILE A 11 -22.12 19.93 -4.71
N ALA A 12 -22.73 19.31 -3.69
CA ALA A 12 -22.40 19.54 -2.28
C ALA A 12 -21.18 18.72 -1.78
N ASP A 13 -20.62 17.84 -2.60
CA ASP A 13 -19.51 16.95 -2.20
C ASP A 13 -18.23 17.75 -1.88
N PRO A 14 -17.80 17.81 -0.59
CA PRO A 14 -16.57 18.52 -0.20
C PRO A 14 -15.31 17.88 -0.76
N LEU A 15 -15.37 16.62 -1.21
CA LEU A 15 -14.26 15.85 -1.75
C LEU A 15 -14.12 16.00 -3.27
N ALA A 16 -15.12 16.52 -3.98
CA ALA A 16 -15.11 16.68 -5.44
C ALA A 16 -13.83 17.36 -5.96
N LYS A 17 -13.33 18.36 -5.22
CA LYS A 17 -12.07 19.06 -5.55
C LYS A 17 -10.84 18.16 -5.62
N HIS A 18 -10.83 17.01 -4.94
CA HIS A 18 -9.71 16.10 -4.90
C HIS A 18 -9.61 15.20 -6.14
N ARG A 19 -10.69 15.05 -6.93
CA ARG A 19 -10.69 14.27 -8.17
C ARG A 19 -9.60 14.73 -9.15
N ARG A 20 -9.29 16.02 -9.19
CA ARG A 20 -8.24 16.60 -10.05
C ARG A 20 -6.83 16.10 -9.76
N HIS A 21 -6.61 15.47 -8.61
CA HIS A 21 -5.30 14.91 -8.23
C HIS A 21 -5.07 13.51 -8.81
N PHE A 22 -6.05 12.96 -9.52
CA PHE A 22 -5.99 11.62 -10.09
C PHE A 22 -6.22 11.64 -11.60
N GLU A 23 -5.45 10.83 -12.32
CA GLU A 23 -5.61 10.61 -13.74
C GLU A 23 -6.55 9.42 -13.96
N LEU A 24 -7.74 9.71 -14.47
CA LEU A 24 -8.74 8.70 -14.81
C LEU A 24 -9.08 8.80 -16.29
N PRO A 25 -9.28 7.66 -16.99
CA PRO A 25 -9.78 7.68 -18.37
C PRO A 25 -11.14 8.39 -18.46
N ALA A 26 -11.33 9.17 -19.53
CA ALA A 26 -12.50 10.06 -19.66
C ALA A 26 -13.85 9.31 -19.60
N ASP A 27 -13.91 8.11 -20.19
CA ASP A 27 -15.15 7.34 -20.32
C ASP A 27 -15.24 6.18 -19.33
N THR A 28 -14.55 6.29 -18.19
CA THR A 28 -14.50 5.21 -17.21
C THR A 28 -15.03 5.68 -15.84
N ILE A 29 -16.04 4.98 -15.35
CA ILE A 29 -16.46 5.06 -13.96
C ILE A 29 -15.66 4.01 -13.18
N TYR A 30 -14.60 4.47 -12.49
CA TYR A 30 -13.70 3.56 -11.77
C TYR A 30 -14.09 3.45 -10.30
N LEU A 31 -14.64 2.31 -9.91
CA LEU A 31 -15.12 2.02 -8.55
C LEU A 31 -14.28 0.96 -7.81
N ASN A 32 -13.16 0.53 -8.38
CA ASN A 32 -12.31 -0.53 -7.82
C ASN A 32 -10.99 0.02 -7.22
N GLY A 33 -11.04 1.24 -6.67
CA GLY A 33 -9.88 1.88 -6.05
C GLY A 33 -9.33 1.18 -4.80
N ASN A 34 -10.12 0.29 -4.19
CA ASN A 34 -9.69 -0.56 -3.09
C ASN A 34 -8.73 -1.67 -3.53
N SER A 35 -8.83 -2.14 -4.78
CA SER A 35 -7.93 -3.14 -5.37
C SER A 35 -6.65 -2.49 -5.90
N LEU A 36 -6.82 -1.48 -6.75
CA LEU A 36 -5.74 -0.67 -7.28
C LEU A 36 -6.21 0.78 -7.34
N GLY A 37 -5.58 1.66 -6.57
CA GLY A 37 -5.88 3.09 -6.59
C GLY A 37 -5.60 3.70 -7.96
N PRO A 38 -6.38 4.70 -8.40
CA PRO A 38 -6.08 5.44 -9.62
C PRO A 38 -4.76 6.17 -9.51
N LEU A 39 -4.07 6.36 -10.64
CA LEU A 39 -2.79 7.06 -10.68
C LEU A 39 -2.95 8.50 -10.18
N SER A 40 -2.27 8.85 -9.10
CA SER A 40 -2.20 10.25 -8.69
C SER A 40 -1.13 11.01 -9.48
N THR A 41 -1.40 12.27 -9.79
CA THR A 41 -0.44 13.15 -10.48
C THR A 41 0.86 13.30 -9.67
N ALA A 42 0.76 13.33 -8.34
CA ALA A 42 1.91 13.39 -7.45
C ALA A 42 2.78 12.12 -7.53
N SER A 43 2.16 10.93 -7.54
CA SER A 43 2.89 9.66 -7.67
C SER A 43 3.59 9.56 -9.01
N LYS A 44 2.92 9.93 -10.10
CA LYS A 44 3.51 9.97 -11.44
C LYS A 44 4.75 10.85 -11.50
N GLN A 45 4.65 12.06 -10.96
CA GLN A 45 5.77 13.01 -10.93
C GLN A 45 6.92 12.48 -10.06
N ARG A 46 6.59 11.86 -8.90
CA ARG A 46 7.62 11.31 -8.01
C ARG A 46 8.36 10.14 -8.62
N VAL A 47 7.67 9.21 -9.29
CA VAL A 47 8.30 8.10 -10.00
C VAL A 47 9.23 8.61 -11.11
N LYS A 48 8.78 9.59 -11.88
CA LYS A 48 9.61 10.22 -12.92
C LYS A 48 10.88 10.82 -12.33
N GLU A 49 10.78 11.59 -11.26
CA GLU A 49 11.93 12.17 -10.56
C GLU A 49 12.91 11.10 -10.06
N VAL A 50 12.40 10.05 -9.45
CA VAL A 50 13.24 8.95 -8.94
C VAL A 50 13.99 8.27 -10.08
N VAL A 51 13.33 7.98 -11.20
CA VAL A 51 13.94 7.28 -12.33
C VAL A 51 14.95 8.18 -13.07
N GLU A 52 14.53 9.40 -13.45
CA GLU A 52 15.33 10.26 -14.32
C GLU A 52 16.46 10.97 -13.57
N SER A 53 16.20 11.44 -12.36
CA SER A 53 17.17 12.25 -11.61
C SER A 53 17.94 11.44 -10.59
N GLN A 54 17.23 10.80 -9.66
CA GLN A 54 17.89 10.13 -8.55
C GLN A 54 18.66 8.91 -9.03
N TRP A 55 17.99 7.98 -9.70
CA TRP A 55 18.66 6.80 -10.25
C TRP A 55 19.52 7.17 -11.47
N GLY A 56 18.97 7.89 -12.45
CA GLY A 56 19.67 8.17 -13.70
C GLY A 56 20.96 8.98 -13.54
N ASN A 57 20.98 9.93 -12.62
CA ASN A 57 22.15 10.80 -12.42
C ASN A 57 23.02 10.41 -11.23
N ASP A 58 22.41 10.05 -10.11
CA ASP A 58 23.13 9.85 -8.86
C ASP A 58 23.49 8.39 -8.57
N LEU A 59 22.93 7.43 -9.35
CA LEU A 59 23.26 6.01 -9.30
C LEU A 59 23.26 5.46 -7.85
N ILE A 60 24.32 4.77 -7.45
CA ILE A 60 24.43 4.15 -6.12
C ILE A 60 24.44 5.19 -4.98
N SER A 61 24.88 6.44 -5.24
CA SER A 61 24.90 7.46 -4.21
C SER A 61 23.50 7.88 -3.75
N SER A 62 22.46 7.55 -4.53
CA SER A 62 21.06 7.83 -4.22
C SER A 62 20.58 7.22 -2.91
N TRP A 63 21.16 6.11 -2.50
CA TRP A 63 20.83 5.47 -1.23
C TRP A 63 21.00 6.43 -0.04
N ASN A 64 22.06 7.21 -0.04
CA ASN A 64 22.34 8.17 1.01
C ASN A 64 21.86 9.59 0.65
N LYS A 65 22.11 10.05 -0.58
CA LYS A 65 21.80 11.41 -1.03
C LYS A 65 20.29 11.69 -1.01
N HIS A 66 19.48 10.70 -1.41
CA HIS A 66 18.01 10.78 -1.46
C HIS A 66 17.34 9.95 -0.38
N GLN A 67 18.11 9.48 0.61
CA GLN A 67 17.63 8.73 1.77
C GLN A 67 16.77 7.50 1.40
N TRP A 68 17.13 6.81 0.31
CA TRP A 68 16.40 5.60 -0.09
C TRP A 68 16.46 4.51 0.98
N ILE A 69 17.58 4.44 1.73
CA ILE A 69 17.74 3.48 2.83
C ILE A 69 16.69 3.68 3.93
N ASP A 70 16.21 4.89 4.11
CA ASP A 70 15.26 5.25 5.18
C ASP A 70 13.80 5.22 4.70
N LEU A 71 13.55 5.00 3.39
CA LEU A 71 12.19 5.00 2.84
C LEU A 71 11.22 4.03 3.55
N PRO A 72 11.62 2.80 3.89
CA PRO A 72 10.73 1.89 4.61
C PRO A 72 10.19 2.49 5.92
N VAL A 73 11.04 3.18 6.66
CA VAL A 73 10.68 3.83 7.93
C VAL A 73 9.89 5.09 7.67
N THR A 74 10.39 6.00 6.81
CA THR A 74 9.75 7.30 6.57
C THR A 74 8.36 7.17 5.94
N VAL A 75 8.13 6.15 5.11
CA VAL A 75 6.79 5.85 4.58
C VAL A 75 5.93 5.22 5.66
N GLY A 76 6.49 4.31 6.47
CA GLY A 76 5.81 3.71 7.61
C GLY A 76 5.27 4.77 8.59
N GLU A 77 6.07 5.78 8.93
CA GLU A 77 5.66 6.89 9.79
C GLU A 77 4.48 7.71 9.22
N LYS A 78 4.35 7.79 7.89
CA LYS A 78 3.19 8.45 7.25
C LYS A 78 1.94 7.59 7.28
N VAL A 79 2.09 6.27 7.26
CA VAL A 79 0.98 5.31 7.31
C VAL A 79 0.49 5.11 8.75
N ALA A 80 1.38 5.15 9.73
CA ALA A 80 1.09 4.89 11.13
C ALA A 80 -0.17 5.62 11.65
N PRO A 81 -0.33 6.96 11.50
CA PRO A 81 -1.52 7.65 11.99
C PRO A 81 -2.80 7.24 11.28
N LEU A 82 -2.73 6.79 10.02
CA LEU A 82 -3.90 6.35 9.26
C LEU A 82 -4.48 5.02 9.77
N ILE A 83 -3.64 4.18 10.36
CA ILE A 83 -4.03 2.87 10.90
C ILE A 83 -4.06 2.84 12.43
N GLY A 84 -3.89 4.00 13.09
CA GLY A 84 -3.92 4.10 14.54
C GLY A 84 -2.69 3.52 15.26
N ALA A 85 -1.56 3.38 14.56
CA ALA A 85 -0.31 2.92 15.14
C ALA A 85 0.50 4.09 15.74
N ALA A 86 1.32 3.80 16.77
CA ALA A 86 2.25 4.76 17.33
C ALA A 86 3.50 4.93 16.43
N PRO A 87 4.27 6.02 16.60
CA PRO A 87 5.53 6.21 15.92
C PRO A 87 6.48 5.00 16.13
N GLY A 88 7.20 4.62 15.08
CA GLY A 88 8.14 3.49 15.10
C GLY A 88 7.49 2.10 14.98
N GLN A 89 6.18 1.99 14.89
CA GLN A 89 5.47 0.70 14.82
C GLN A 89 5.15 0.22 13.41
N VAL A 90 5.38 1.05 12.39
CA VAL A 90 5.05 0.70 11.00
C VAL A 90 6.28 0.74 10.13
N LEU A 91 6.48 -0.31 9.38
CA LEU A 91 7.54 -0.43 8.38
C LEU A 91 6.93 -0.80 7.03
N CYS A 92 7.19 -0.01 6.00
CA CYS A 92 6.79 -0.32 4.63
C CYS A 92 7.90 -1.11 3.94
N CYS A 93 7.68 -2.40 3.72
CA CYS A 93 8.66 -3.25 3.06
C CYS A 93 7.98 -4.40 2.30
N ASP A 94 8.69 -4.98 1.35
CA ASP A 94 8.30 -6.19 0.63
C ASP A 94 6.86 -6.20 0.05
N SER A 95 6.36 -7.38 -0.23
CA SER A 95 4.97 -7.66 -0.61
C SER A 95 4.22 -8.33 0.54
N VAL A 96 2.89 -8.39 0.44
CA VAL A 96 2.04 -9.09 1.42
C VAL A 96 2.49 -10.53 1.60
N SER A 97 2.73 -11.26 0.50
CA SER A 97 3.16 -12.67 0.54
C SER A 97 4.50 -12.86 1.26
N VAL A 98 5.50 -12.00 0.97
CA VAL A 98 6.82 -12.07 1.61
C VAL A 98 6.72 -11.73 3.10
N ASN A 99 5.95 -10.70 3.45
CA ASN A 99 5.73 -10.31 4.85
C ASN A 99 4.97 -11.40 5.62
N LEU A 100 3.96 -12.01 5.02
CA LEU A 100 3.22 -13.12 5.62
C LEU A 100 4.15 -14.31 5.89
N PHE A 101 4.99 -14.69 4.89
CA PHE A 101 5.99 -15.73 5.09
C PHE A 101 6.92 -15.42 6.26
N LYS A 102 7.48 -14.21 6.32
CA LYS A 102 8.39 -13.78 7.40
C LYS A 102 7.73 -13.88 8.77
N LEU A 103 6.49 -13.39 8.89
CA LEU A 103 5.75 -13.38 10.15
C LEU A 103 5.37 -14.81 10.60
N LEU A 104 4.87 -15.64 9.69
CA LEU A 104 4.54 -17.02 9.99
C LEU A 104 5.78 -17.83 10.36
N ALA A 105 6.87 -17.71 9.59
CA ALA A 105 8.11 -18.40 9.88
C ALA A 105 8.68 -18.00 11.26
N ALA A 106 8.66 -16.70 11.59
CA ALA A 106 9.09 -16.21 12.90
C ALA A 106 8.20 -16.75 14.03
N ALA A 107 6.89 -16.72 13.86
CA ALA A 107 5.93 -17.23 14.85
C ALA A 107 6.09 -18.75 15.05
N LEU A 108 6.29 -19.50 13.96
CA LEU A 108 6.49 -20.95 14.03
C LEU A 108 7.84 -21.33 14.64
N THR A 109 8.89 -20.58 14.42
CA THR A 109 10.23 -20.84 14.97
C THR A 109 10.29 -20.52 16.47
N GLY A 110 9.65 -19.44 16.91
CA GLY A 110 9.64 -19.01 18.32
C GLY A 110 8.67 -19.74 19.24
N ARG A 111 7.88 -20.69 18.72
CA ARG A 111 6.83 -21.38 19.48
C ARG A 111 7.35 -22.54 20.34
N ARG A 112 6.53 -22.94 21.30
CA ARG A 112 6.68 -24.25 21.96
C ARG A 112 6.24 -25.36 20.97
N SER A 113 6.96 -26.48 20.96
CA SER A 113 6.87 -27.57 19.98
C SER A 113 5.47 -28.20 19.75
N GLU A 114 4.51 -27.94 20.64
CA GLU A 114 3.18 -28.54 20.61
C GLU A 114 2.16 -27.82 19.70
N ARG A 115 2.45 -26.59 19.25
CA ARG A 115 1.53 -25.80 18.42
C ARG A 115 1.97 -25.84 16.96
N VAL A 116 1.37 -26.75 16.19
CA VAL A 116 1.73 -27.02 14.78
C VAL A 116 0.64 -26.62 13.78
N VAL A 117 -0.46 -26.04 14.25
CA VAL A 117 -1.62 -25.74 13.40
C VAL A 117 -1.67 -24.25 13.08
N ILE A 118 -1.74 -23.92 11.80
CA ILE A 118 -2.08 -22.59 11.29
C ILE A 118 -3.58 -22.60 10.98
N LEU A 119 -4.34 -21.71 11.65
CA LEU A 119 -5.76 -21.54 11.38
C LEU A 119 -5.98 -20.39 10.42
N SER A 120 -6.71 -20.64 9.33
CA SER A 120 -7.09 -19.64 8.33
C SER A 120 -8.52 -19.87 7.83
N GLN A 121 -9.06 -18.90 7.11
CA GLN A 121 -10.32 -19.05 6.39
C GLN A 121 -10.07 -19.76 5.06
N ARG A 122 -11.02 -20.65 4.66
CA ARG A 122 -10.93 -21.37 3.39
C ARG A 122 -10.95 -20.42 2.17
N ASP A 123 -11.69 -19.32 2.29
CA ASP A 123 -11.89 -18.33 1.24
C ASP A 123 -10.91 -17.14 1.35
N ASN A 124 -9.81 -17.32 2.07
CA ASN A 124 -8.76 -16.31 2.12
C ASN A 124 -8.08 -16.17 0.77
N PHE A 125 -7.31 -15.09 0.58
CA PHE A 125 -6.62 -14.84 -0.68
C PHE A 125 -5.70 -16.02 -1.02
N PRO A 126 -5.73 -16.55 -2.26
CA PRO A 126 -5.05 -17.81 -2.58
C PRO A 126 -3.56 -17.85 -2.25
N SER A 127 -2.82 -16.73 -2.49
CA SER A 127 -1.39 -16.66 -2.17
C SER A 127 -1.11 -16.82 -0.68
N ASP A 128 -2.01 -16.36 0.19
CA ASP A 128 -1.84 -16.46 1.64
C ASP A 128 -1.98 -17.91 2.10
N LEU A 129 -2.94 -18.64 1.51
CA LEU A 129 -3.10 -20.07 1.75
C LEU A 129 -1.89 -20.86 1.26
N TYR A 130 -1.35 -20.54 0.07
CA TYR A 130 -0.16 -21.21 -0.46
C TYR A 130 1.10 -20.96 0.40
N ILE A 131 1.25 -19.75 0.95
CA ILE A 131 2.35 -19.44 1.87
C ILE A 131 2.21 -20.23 3.17
N ALA A 132 1.00 -20.34 3.70
CA ALA A 132 0.74 -21.10 4.93
C ALA A 132 0.93 -22.61 4.73
N ASP A 133 0.55 -23.13 3.56
CA ASP A 133 0.65 -24.56 3.21
C ASP A 133 2.11 -24.99 2.93
N GLY A 134 2.95 -24.03 2.49
CA GLY A 134 4.36 -24.26 2.19
C GLY A 134 5.32 -24.20 3.41
N LEU A 135 4.81 -23.87 4.61
CA LEU A 135 5.58 -23.75 5.85
C LEU A 135 5.45 -24.99 6.74
#